data_804a320da4847cc36d9428b7f7a27071
#
_entry.id   804a320da4847cc36d9428b7f7a27071
#
_cell.length_a   1.000
_cell.length_b   1.000
_cell.length_c   1.000
_cell.angle_alpha   90.00
_cell.angle_beta   90.00
_cell.angle_gamma   90.00
#
_symmetry.space_group_name_H-M   'P 1'
#
loop_
_entity.id
_entity.type
_entity.pdbx_description
1 polymer ?
#
loop_
_entity_poly.entity_id
_entity_poly.type
_entity_poly.pdbx_seq_one_letter_code
_entity_poly.pdbx_strand_id
1 'polypeptide(L)'
;MLQPKIFNFLLSTLLSYIFIYIIPWHDFHYFHDFEVYKLRVMELFMDTNLQNESFGIFLLFSELLWTQILQILPLYFYDINAGLTFISFATLCIYMYFTITRVNFILSFILLLNPIFIDLIISQVRIGVSFSLLLVAYSLRKIIIIPIILIVCSTLIHTATLLLVTIFITLYFLKSFLNDNNFFLKTALILPMFIMVFIQI
;
A
#
# COMPACT_ATOMS: atom_id res chain seq x y z
N MET A 1 23.14 12.82 -21.17
CA MET A 1 22.63 12.79 -19.78
C MET A 1 21.27 12.11 -19.78
N LEU A 2 21.09 11.08 -18.98
CA LEU A 2 19.78 10.45 -18.76
C LEU A 2 18.79 11.49 -18.23
N GLN A 3 17.57 11.50 -18.76
CA GLN A 3 16.54 12.39 -18.22
C GLN A 3 16.37 12.12 -16.71
N PRO A 4 16.24 13.14 -15.86
CA PRO A 4 16.20 12.98 -14.40
C PRO A 4 15.12 12.00 -13.93
N LYS A 5 14.03 11.86 -14.66
CA LYS A 5 12.95 10.89 -14.35
C LYS A 5 13.40 9.43 -14.52
N ILE A 6 14.17 9.14 -15.59
CA ILE A 6 14.68 7.79 -15.84
C ILE A 6 15.72 7.43 -14.79
N PHE A 7 16.60 8.37 -14.44
CA PHE A 7 17.57 8.16 -13.37
C PHE A 7 16.90 7.85 -12.03
N ASN A 8 15.90 8.64 -11.64
CA ASN A 8 15.16 8.42 -10.39
C ASN A 8 14.42 7.08 -10.39
N PHE A 9 13.87 6.65 -11.53
CA PHE A 9 13.23 5.35 -11.66
C PHE A 9 14.24 4.21 -11.49
N LEU A 10 15.38 4.26 -12.16
CA LEU A 10 16.43 3.25 -12.03
C LEU A 10 16.98 3.18 -10.59
N LEU A 11 17.20 4.35 -9.97
CA LEU A 11 17.67 4.44 -8.60
C LEU A 11 16.66 3.86 -7.61
N SER A 12 15.37 4.19 -7.74
CA SER A 12 14.32 3.63 -6.89
C SER A 12 14.21 2.11 -7.04
N THR A 13 14.31 1.60 -8.27
CA THR A 13 14.28 0.17 -8.54
C THR A 13 15.49 -0.55 -7.94
N LEU A 14 16.68 0.02 -8.08
CA LEU A 14 17.91 -0.54 -7.51
C LEU A 14 17.85 -0.59 -5.99
N LEU A 15 17.45 0.51 -5.33
CA LEU A 15 17.31 0.56 -3.88
C LEU A 15 16.27 -0.42 -3.36
N SER A 16 15.13 -0.53 -4.04
CA SER A 16 14.08 -1.47 -3.68
C SER A 16 14.54 -2.92 -3.87
N TYR A 17 15.30 -3.21 -4.92
CA TYR A 17 15.88 -4.52 -5.15
C TYR A 17 16.86 -4.92 -4.04
N ILE A 18 17.79 -4.02 -3.70
CA ILE A 18 18.74 -4.25 -2.61
C ILE A 18 17.98 -4.50 -1.30
N PHE A 19 16.99 -3.67 -1.00
CA PHE A 19 16.25 -3.74 0.24
C PHE A 19 15.42 -5.03 0.37
N ILE A 20 14.75 -5.47 -0.69
CA ILE A 20 13.85 -6.63 -0.62
C ILE A 20 14.60 -7.96 -0.83
N TYR A 21 15.58 -8.02 -1.74
CA TYR A 21 16.18 -9.30 -2.15
C TYR A 21 17.57 -9.56 -1.56
N ILE A 22 18.30 -8.51 -1.14
CA ILE A 22 19.65 -8.68 -0.58
C ILE A 22 19.60 -8.76 0.94
N ILE A 23 18.71 -7.99 1.59
CA ILE A 23 18.54 -8.07 3.03
C ILE A 23 17.73 -9.34 3.36
N PRO A 24 18.21 -10.24 4.25
CA PRO A 24 17.55 -11.50 4.55
C PRO A 24 16.32 -11.33 5.47
N TRP A 25 15.28 -10.66 4.99
CA TRP A 25 14.04 -10.47 5.75
C TRP A 25 13.34 -11.78 6.11
N HIS A 26 13.56 -12.85 5.33
CA HIS A 26 12.96 -14.17 5.54
C HIS A 26 13.41 -14.84 6.85
N ASP A 27 14.57 -14.45 7.37
CA ASP A 27 15.08 -14.96 8.65
C ASP A 27 14.44 -14.25 9.85
N PHE A 28 13.71 -13.19 9.62
CA PHE A 28 12.96 -12.47 10.65
C PHE A 28 11.57 -13.10 10.79
N HIS A 29 11.41 -14.02 11.71
CA HIS A 29 10.11 -14.66 12.09
C HIS A 29 9.07 -13.66 12.65
N TYR A 30 9.32 -12.37 12.53
CA TYR A 30 8.48 -11.31 13.09
C TYR A 30 7.35 -10.86 12.16
N PHE A 31 7.33 -11.30 10.90
CA PHE A 31 6.32 -10.88 9.93
C PHE A 31 5.10 -11.80 9.94
N HIS A 32 4.32 -11.70 11.01
CA HIS A 32 3.14 -12.53 11.24
C HIS A 32 2.12 -12.48 10.10
N ASP A 33 1.85 -11.30 9.55
CA ASP A 33 0.85 -11.14 8.48
C ASP A 33 1.24 -11.87 7.19
N PHE A 34 2.54 -12.01 6.92
CA PHE A 34 3.02 -12.75 5.77
C PHE A 34 2.67 -14.25 5.86
N GLU A 35 2.79 -14.85 7.03
CA GLU A 35 2.37 -16.23 7.28
C GLU A 35 0.83 -16.38 7.22
N VAL A 36 0.09 -15.39 7.71
CA VAL A 36 -1.38 -15.36 7.60
C VAL A 36 -1.82 -15.37 6.14
N TYR A 37 -1.15 -14.63 5.25
CA TYR A 37 -1.47 -14.66 3.81
C TYR A 37 -1.21 -16.02 3.18
N LYS A 38 -0.13 -16.71 3.56
CA LYS A 38 0.15 -18.07 3.10
C LYS A 38 -0.96 -19.04 3.50
N LEU A 39 -1.35 -19.02 4.77
CA LEU A 39 -2.44 -19.85 5.28
C LEU A 39 -3.74 -19.55 4.53
N ARG A 40 -4.08 -18.28 4.34
CA ARG A 40 -5.28 -17.87 3.59
C ARG A 40 -5.28 -18.34 2.14
N VAL A 41 -4.12 -18.33 1.47
CA VAL A 41 -4.01 -18.89 0.12
C VAL A 41 -4.25 -20.39 0.13
N MET A 42 -3.67 -21.13 1.09
CA MET A 42 -3.91 -22.57 1.23
C MET A 42 -5.40 -22.87 1.49
N GLU A 43 -6.05 -22.12 2.36
CA GLU A 43 -7.50 -22.26 2.62
C GLU A 43 -8.32 -22.01 1.35
N LEU A 44 -8.02 -20.94 0.59
CA LEU A 44 -8.74 -20.62 -0.66
C LEU A 44 -8.61 -21.71 -1.73
N PHE A 45 -7.52 -22.52 -1.69
CA PHE A 45 -7.34 -23.65 -2.61
C PHE A 45 -7.96 -24.96 -2.10
N MET A 46 -8.04 -25.14 -0.78
CA MET A 46 -8.60 -26.35 -0.17
C MET A 46 -10.15 -26.31 -0.13
N ASP A 47 -10.74 -25.14 -0.06
CA ASP A 47 -12.18 -24.98 0.21
C ASP A 47 -12.91 -24.53 -1.06
N THR A 48 -13.23 -25.52 -1.92
CA THR A 48 -14.06 -25.29 -3.12
C THR A 48 -15.52 -24.89 -2.79
N ASN A 49 -15.94 -25.02 -1.51
CA ASN A 49 -17.30 -24.73 -1.08
C ASN A 49 -17.51 -23.27 -0.65
N LEU A 50 -16.44 -22.53 -0.30
CA LEU A 50 -16.54 -21.11 0.06
C LEU A 50 -16.95 -20.20 -1.09
N GLN A 51 -16.93 -20.68 -2.34
CA GLN A 51 -17.41 -19.91 -3.50
C GLN A 51 -18.94 -19.70 -3.51
N ASN A 52 -19.68 -20.45 -2.71
CA ASN A 52 -21.16 -20.42 -2.71
C ASN A 52 -21.78 -19.66 -1.54
N GLU A 53 -21.01 -19.23 -0.55
CA GLU A 53 -21.56 -18.50 0.59
C GLU A 53 -21.62 -17.00 0.33
N SER A 54 -22.83 -16.56 0.08
CA SER A 54 -23.37 -15.20 0.18
C SER A 54 -22.56 -14.08 -0.50
N PHE A 55 -22.87 -13.80 -1.75
CA PHE A 55 -22.70 -12.50 -2.39
C PHE A 55 -23.51 -11.44 -1.63
N GLY A 56 -23.07 -11.04 -0.47
CA GLY A 56 -23.66 -9.97 0.32
C GLY A 56 -22.74 -8.75 0.34
N ILE A 57 -23.30 -7.62 0.74
CA ILE A 57 -22.58 -6.36 0.99
C ILE A 57 -21.32 -6.57 1.86
N PHE A 58 -21.31 -7.60 2.71
CA PHE A 58 -20.14 -8.03 3.50
C PHE A 58 -18.93 -8.45 2.64
N LEU A 59 -19.11 -8.93 1.41
CA LEU A 59 -18.02 -9.27 0.51
C LEU A 59 -17.27 -8.02 0.00
N LEU A 60 -17.96 -6.89 -0.13
CA LEU A 60 -17.33 -5.61 -0.44
C LEU A 60 -16.40 -5.15 0.70
N PHE A 61 -16.74 -5.50 1.94
CA PHE A 61 -15.90 -5.22 3.11
C PHE A 61 -14.83 -6.29 3.36
N SER A 62 -14.87 -7.43 2.68
CA SER A 62 -13.92 -8.54 2.84
C SER A 62 -12.68 -8.45 1.97
N GLU A 63 -12.32 -7.23 1.49
CA GLU A 63 -11.10 -7.03 0.71
C GLU A 63 -11.05 -7.88 -0.57
N LEU A 64 -12.13 -7.80 -1.30
CA LEU A 64 -12.42 -8.62 -2.48
C LEU A 64 -11.25 -8.66 -3.48
N LEU A 65 -10.66 -7.50 -3.77
CA LEU A 65 -9.56 -7.43 -4.73
C LEU A 65 -8.29 -8.09 -4.18
N TRP A 66 -8.03 -7.98 -2.87
CA TRP A 66 -6.89 -8.65 -2.24
C TRP A 66 -7.04 -10.17 -2.29
N THR A 67 -8.23 -10.67 -2.00
CA THR A 67 -8.53 -12.11 -2.10
C THR A 67 -8.32 -12.63 -3.52
N GLN A 68 -8.75 -11.90 -4.55
CA GLN A 68 -8.48 -12.26 -5.93
C GLN A 68 -7.00 -12.24 -6.28
N ILE A 69 -6.24 -11.25 -5.80
CA ILE A 69 -4.79 -11.22 -5.99
C ILE A 69 -4.16 -12.47 -5.38
N LEU A 70 -4.52 -12.86 -4.16
CA LEU A 70 -4.02 -14.07 -3.52
C LEU A 70 -4.38 -15.35 -4.27
N GLN A 71 -5.55 -15.43 -4.88
CA GLN A 71 -5.96 -16.58 -5.72
C GLN A 71 -5.16 -16.68 -7.01
N ILE A 72 -4.79 -15.54 -7.60
CA ILE A 72 -4.06 -15.48 -8.87
C ILE A 72 -2.54 -15.72 -8.65
N LEU A 73 -2.01 -15.37 -7.50
CA LEU A 73 -0.58 -15.46 -7.20
C LEU A 73 0.04 -16.84 -7.51
N PRO A 74 -0.55 -17.98 -7.06
CA PRO A 74 0.01 -19.30 -7.33
C PRO A 74 -0.03 -19.70 -8.81
N LEU A 75 -0.84 -19.05 -9.64
CA LEU A 75 -0.87 -19.30 -11.08
C LEU A 75 0.38 -18.77 -11.80
N TYR A 76 0.99 -17.70 -11.26
CA TYR A 76 2.15 -17.04 -11.85
C TYR A 76 3.45 -17.29 -11.11
N PHE A 77 3.39 -17.65 -9.84
CA PHE A 77 4.56 -17.88 -8.99
C PHE A 77 4.51 -19.28 -8.43
N TYR A 78 5.59 -20.05 -8.63
CA TYR A 78 5.71 -21.40 -8.07
C TYR A 78 5.64 -21.40 -6.53
N ASP A 79 6.14 -20.33 -5.90
CA ASP A 79 6.10 -20.11 -4.45
C ASP A 79 5.33 -18.85 -4.12
N ILE A 80 4.37 -18.96 -3.20
CA ILE A 80 3.56 -17.85 -2.70
C ILE A 80 4.45 -16.76 -2.10
N ASN A 81 5.53 -17.15 -1.39
CA ASN A 81 6.50 -16.22 -0.84
C ASN A 81 7.14 -15.36 -1.93
N ALA A 82 7.52 -15.98 -3.05
CA ALA A 82 8.10 -15.25 -4.18
C ALA A 82 7.11 -14.23 -4.74
N GLY A 83 5.83 -14.59 -4.82
CA GLY A 83 4.77 -13.70 -5.27
C GLY A 83 4.54 -12.52 -4.32
N LEU A 84 4.42 -12.77 -3.02
CA LEU A 84 4.27 -11.71 -2.01
C LEU A 84 5.51 -10.81 -1.96
N THR A 85 6.71 -11.39 -2.04
CA THR A 85 7.98 -10.64 -2.11
C THR A 85 8.04 -9.75 -3.35
N PHE A 86 7.56 -10.23 -4.50
CA PHE A 86 7.47 -9.42 -5.72
C PHE A 86 6.49 -8.25 -5.56
N ILE A 87 5.34 -8.47 -4.92
CA ILE A 87 4.38 -7.39 -4.63
C ILE A 87 5.01 -6.35 -3.69
N SER A 88 5.71 -6.78 -2.64
CA SER A 88 6.44 -5.89 -1.73
C SER A 88 7.50 -5.08 -2.47
N PHE A 89 8.24 -5.71 -3.38
CA PHE A 89 9.22 -5.04 -4.24
C PHE A 89 8.57 -3.96 -5.13
N ALA A 90 7.50 -4.31 -5.84
CA ALA A 90 6.78 -3.36 -6.70
C ALA A 90 6.22 -2.18 -5.90
N THR A 91 5.65 -2.47 -4.74
CA THR A 91 5.14 -1.47 -3.80
C THR A 91 6.24 -0.52 -3.34
N LEU A 92 7.39 -1.06 -2.91
CA LEU A 92 8.53 -0.26 -2.48
C LEU A 92 9.10 0.59 -3.61
N CYS A 93 9.17 0.07 -4.85
CA CYS A 93 9.57 0.85 -6.02
C CYS A 93 8.70 2.10 -6.21
N ILE A 94 7.38 1.97 -6.05
CA ILE A 94 6.46 3.10 -6.17
C ILE A 94 6.72 4.14 -5.07
N TYR A 95 6.86 3.70 -3.81
CA TYR A 95 7.16 4.59 -2.70
C TYR A 95 8.49 5.32 -2.88
N MET A 96 9.55 4.58 -3.22
CA MET A 96 10.88 5.15 -3.42
C MET A 96 10.90 6.13 -4.59
N TYR A 97 10.27 5.77 -5.71
CA TYR A 97 10.17 6.68 -6.85
C TYR A 97 9.43 7.97 -6.50
N PHE A 98 8.31 7.85 -5.76
CA PHE A 98 7.53 9.00 -5.35
C PHE A 98 8.33 9.90 -4.39
N THR A 99 8.97 9.34 -3.38
CA THR A 99 9.71 10.10 -2.38
C THR A 99 10.97 10.75 -2.95
N ILE A 100 11.75 10.03 -3.77
CA ILE A 100 12.94 10.57 -4.46
C ILE A 100 12.55 11.74 -5.39
N THR A 101 11.43 11.60 -6.12
CA THR A 101 11.02 12.62 -7.11
C THR A 101 10.35 13.84 -6.49
N ARG A 102 9.69 13.69 -5.33
CA ARG A 102 8.84 14.73 -4.74
C ARG A 102 9.39 15.34 -3.47
N VAL A 103 10.20 14.60 -2.75
CA VAL A 103 10.71 15.04 -1.43
C VAL A 103 12.22 15.26 -1.51
N ASN A 104 12.99 14.21 -1.30
CA ASN A 104 14.46 14.26 -1.33
C ASN A 104 15.01 12.81 -1.25
N PHE A 105 16.19 12.58 -1.84
CA PHE A 105 16.89 11.31 -1.76
C PHE A 105 17.25 10.92 -0.32
N ILE A 106 17.74 11.86 0.49
CA ILE A 106 18.14 11.61 1.88
C ILE A 106 16.93 11.17 2.71
N LEU A 107 15.79 11.87 2.60
CA LEU A 107 14.57 11.49 3.30
C LEU A 107 14.03 10.13 2.85
N SER A 108 14.18 9.79 1.58
CA SER A 108 13.80 8.48 1.06
C SER A 108 14.63 7.37 1.71
N PHE A 109 15.92 7.61 1.92
CA PHE A 109 16.81 6.67 2.59
C PHE A 109 16.47 6.53 4.08
N ILE A 110 16.19 7.63 4.77
CA ILE A 110 15.75 7.62 6.17
C ILE A 110 14.43 6.85 6.32
N LEU A 111 13.53 6.96 5.33
CA LEU A 111 12.27 6.23 5.33
C LEU A 111 12.49 4.71 5.30
N LEU A 112 13.48 4.24 4.52
CA LEU A 112 13.86 2.81 4.48
C LEU A 112 14.38 2.28 5.83
N LEU A 113 14.91 3.14 6.69
CA LEU A 113 15.39 2.77 8.02
C LEU A 113 14.29 2.83 9.09
N ASN A 114 13.10 3.32 8.75
CA ASN A 114 11.99 3.41 9.67
C ASN A 114 11.33 2.04 9.86
N PRO A 115 11.31 1.45 11.07
CA PRO A 115 10.75 0.13 11.31
C PRO A 115 9.25 0.05 10.98
N ILE A 116 8.48 1.11 11.19
CA ILE A 116 7.06 1.17 10.82
C ILE A 116 6.89 1.08 9.31
N PHE A 117 7.77 1.73 8.54
CA PHE A 117 7.73 1.66 7.09
C PHE A 117 8.16 0.29 6.56
N ILE A 118 9.13 -0.33 7.20
CA ILE A 118 9.57 -1.69 6.91
C ILE A 118 8.40 -2.67 7.12
N ASP A 119 7.74 -2.59 8.26
CA ASP A 119 6.58 -3.42 8.59
C ASP A 119 5.45 -3.22 7.58
N LEU A 120 5.14 -1.99 7.20
CA LEU A 120 4.12 -1.67 6.21
C LEU A 120 4.39 -2.34 4.85
N ILE A 121 5.65 -2.41 4.43
CA ILE A 121 6.01 -2.94 3.10
C ILE A 121 6.17 -4.45 3.10
N ILE A 122 6.73 -5.03 4.16
CA ILE A 122 7.13 -6.43 4.21
C ILE A 122 6.07 -7.29 4.91
N SER A 123 5.55 -6.85 6.05
CA SER A 123 4.55 -7.58 6.80
C SER A 123 3.14 -7.24 6.30
N GLN A 124 2.76 -5.98 6.37
CA GLN A 124 1.42 -5.51 6.01
C GLN A 124 1.31 -5.20 4.50
N VAL A 125 1.73 -6.13 3.65
CA VAL A 125 1.83 -5.98 2.19
C VAL A 125 0.56 -5.38 1.59
N ARG A 126 -0.61 -5.83 2.04
CA ARG A 126 -1.93 -5.37 1.62
C ARG A 126 -2.11 -3.85 1.81
N ILE A 127 -1.75 -3.35 2.99
CA ILE A 127 -1.82 -1.92 3.31
C ILE A 127 -0.81 -1.16 2.44
N GLY A 128 0.41 -1.69 2.31
CA GLY A 128 1.45 -1.13 1.45
C GLY A 128 0.97 -0.95 0.00
N VAL A 129 0.39 -2.00 -0.61
CA VAL A 129 -0.18 -1.95 -1.97
C VAL A 129 -1.27 -0.88 -2.06
N SER A 130 -2.19 -0.86 -1.11
CA SER A 130 -3.30 0.08 -1.09
C SER A 130 -2.80 1.54 -1.09
N PHE A 131 -1.86 1.87 -0.22
CA PHE A 131 -1.26 3.20 -0.19
C PHE A 131 -0.45 3.52 -1.46
N SER A 132 0.27 2.55 -2.03
CA SER A 132 1.00 2.76 -3.28
C SER A 132 0.07 3.17 -4.43
N LEU A 133 -1.13 2.56 -4.51
CA LEU A 133 -2.16 2.96 -5.48
C LEU A 133 -2.65 4.39 -5.26
N LEU A 134 -2.80 4.83 -4.00
CA LEU A 134 -3.14 6.22 -3.70
C LEU A 134 -2.04 7.20 -4.13
N LEU A 135 -0.76 6.84 -3.96
CA LEU A 135 0.36 7.66 -4.45
C LEU A 135 0.37 7.77 -5.97
N VAL A 136 0.10 6.66 -6.68
CA VAL A 136 -0.04 6.67 -8.14
C VAL A 136 -1.25 7.50 -8.57
N ALA A 137 -2.40 7.36 -7.90
CA ALA A 137 -3.60 8.15 -8.13
C ALA A 137 -3.30 9.66 -7.99
N TYR A 138 -2.62 10.04 -6.91
CA TYR A 138 -2.19 11.43 -6.70
C TYR A 138 -1.25 11.92 -7.82
N SER A 139 -0.34 11.08 -8.29
CA SER A 139 0.59 11.43 -9.37
C SER A 139 -0.13 11.67 -10.69
N LEU A 140 -1.20 10.90 -10.95
CA LEU A 140 -2.00 10.94 -12.18
C LEU A 140 -3.24 11.84 -12.08
N ARG A 141 -3.35 12.68 -11.07
CA ARG A 141 -4.52 13.54 -10.78
C ARG A 141 -4.99 14.44 -11.93
N LYS A 142 -4.18 14.64 -12.95
CA LYS A 142 -4.57 15.40 -14.16
C LYS A 142 -5.54 14.63 -15.05
N ILE A 143 -5.59 13.30 -14.93
CA ILE A 143 -6.45 12.42 -15.72
C ILE A 143 -7.52 11.90 -14.77
N ILE A 144 -8.69 12.54 -14.72
CA ILE A 144 -9.73 12.33 -13.69
C ILE A 144 -10.13 10.86 -13.52
N ILE A 145 -10.28 10.11 -14.60
CA ILE A 145 -10.82 8.73 -14.57
C ILE A 145 -9.84 7.76 -13.87
N ILE A 146 -8.54 7.83 -14.19
CA ILE A 146 -7.53 6.90 -13.67
C ILE A 146 -7.38 6.98 -12.15
N PRO A 147 -7.24 8.17 -11.52
CA PRO A 147 -7.23 8.29 -10.07
C PRO A 147 -8.46 7.70 -9.38
N ILE A 148 -9.65 7.91 -9.95
CA ILE A 148 -10.88 7.35 -9.36
C ILE A 148 -10.82 5.83 -9.35
N ILE A 149 -10.44 5.20 -10.47
CA ILE A 149 -10.28 3.73 -10.54
C ILE A 149 -9.25 3.26 -9.52
N LEU A 150 -8.10 3.92 -9.41
CA LEU A 150 -7.04 3.53 -8.46
C LEU A 150 -7.48 3.69 -7.00
N ILE A 151 -8.25 4.71 -6.67
CA ILE A 151 -8.83 4.89 -5.33
C ILE A 151 -9.82 3.77 -5.03
N VAL A 152 -10.70 3.42 -5.97
CA VAL A 152 -11.63 2.30 -5.81
C VAL A 152 -10.86 0.98 -5.63
N CYS A 153 -9.86 0.70 -6.46
CA CYS A 153 -9.01 -0.48 -6.31
C CYS A 153 -8.31 -0.52 -4.94
N SER A 154 -7.78 0.62 -4.48
CA SER A 154 -7.15 0.76 -3.17
C SER A 154 -8.11 0.40 -2.03
N THR A 155 -9.37 0.86 -2.09
CA THR A 155 -10.38 0.55 -1.07
C THR A 155 -10.82 -0.92 -1.12
N LEU A 156 -10.85 -1.54 -2.29
CA LEU A 156 -11.17 -2.97 -2.45
C LEU A 156 -10.01 -3.89 -2.03
N ILE A 157 -8.78 -3.39 -1.99
CA ILE A 157 -7.63 -4.10 -1.44
C ILE A 157 -7.62 -4.01 0.07
N HIS A 158 -7.91 -2.83 0.62
CA HIS A 158 -7.90 -2.59 2.07
C HIS A 158 -8.96 -1.57 2.46
N THR A 159 -9.98 -2.05 3.18
CA THR A 159 -11.16 -1.24 3.53
C THR A 159 -10.84 -0.02 4.40
N ALA A 160 -9.80 -0.08 5.25
CA ALA A 160 -9.37 1.07 6.04
C ALA A 160 -8.92 2.27 5.19
N THR A 161 -8.54 2.07 3.91
CA THR A 161 -8.24 3.18 3.00
C THR A 161 -9.46 4.01 2.64
N LEU A 162 -10.66 3.43 2.69
CA LEU A 162 -11.90 4.19 2.53
C LEU A 162 -12.03 5.26 3.60
N LEU A 163 -11.72 4.91 4.85
CA LEU A 163 -11.73 5.86 5.96
C LEU A 163 -10.73 6.98 5.74
N LEU A 164 -9.50 6.66 5.31
CA LEU A 164 -8.50 7.68 4.97
C LEU A 164 -8.95 8.59 3.84
N VAL A 165 -9.49 8.02 2.76
CA VAL A 165 -10.01 8.80 1.62
C VAL A 165 -11.14 9.74 2.08
N THR A 166 -12.05 9.22 2.92
CA THR A 166 -13.15 10.02 3.48
C THR A 166 -12.61 11.16 4.36
N ILE A 167 -11.61 10.90 5.21
CA ILE A 167 -10.94 11.91 6.00
C ILE A 167 -10.32 12.99 5.09
N PHE A 168 -9.58 12.60 4.06
CA PHE A 168 -8.95 13.55 3.14
C PHE A 168 -9.98 14.41 2.40
N ILE A 169 -11.07 13.80 1.94
CA ILE A 169 -12.17 14.53 1.29
C ILE A 169 -12.79 15.53 2.27
N THR A 170 -13.10 15.10 3.49
CA THR A 170 -13.67 15.96 4.54
C THR A 170 -12.73 17.12 4.86
N LEU A 171 -11.44 16.85 5.01
CA LEU A 171 -10.43 17.89 5.27
C LEU A 171 -10.29 18.87 4.09
N TYR A 172 -10.40 18.38 2.86
CA TYR A 172 -10.38 19.24 1.67
C TYR A 172 -11.56 20.21 1.66
N PHE A 173 -12.78 19.72 1.97
CA PHE A 173 -13.97 20.56 2.09
C PHE A 173 -13.85 21.55 3.26
N LEU A 174 -13.42 21.09 4.44
CA LEU A 174 -13.20 21.95 5.60
C LEU A 174 -12.17 23.06 5.32
N LYS A 175 -11.10 22.77 4.59
CA LYS A 175 -10.14 23.78 4.16
C LYS A 175 -10.80 24.86 3.29
N SER A 176 -11.64 24.45 2.34
CA SER A 176 -12.37 25.38 1.47
C SER A 176 -13.31 26.30 2.27
N PHE A 177 -13.85 25.77 3.38
CA PHE A 177 -14.78 26.53 4.26
C PHE A 177 -14.07 27.50 5.20
N LEU A 178 -12.90 27.10 5.73
CA LEU A 178 -12.21 27.84 6.79
C LEU A 178 -11.21 28.87 6.28
N ASN A 179 -10.89 28.87 4.98
CA ASN A 179 -9.94 29.79 4.34
C ASN A 179 -8.62 30.00 5.12
N ASP A 180 -8.19 28.99 5.91
CA ASP A 180 -7.04 29.06 6.82
C ASP A 180 -5.80 28.46 6.12
N ASN A 181 -4.80 29.32 5.86
CA ASN A 181 -3.53 28.90 5.24
C ASN A 181 -2.72 27.90 6.10
N ASN A 182 -2.96 27.86 7.41
CA ASN A 182 -2.29 26.95 8.35
C ASN A 182 -3.08 25.65 8.59
N PHE A 183 -4.23 25.49 7.95
CA PHE A 183 -5.11 24.34 8.16
C PHE A 183 -4.40 23.00 7.90
N PHE A 184 -3.59 22.91 6.84
CA PHE A 184 -2.85 21.69 6.54
C PHE A 184 -1.80 21.33 7.59
N LEU A 185 -1.16 22.32 8.20
CA LEU A 185 -0.16 22.08 9.25
C LEU A 185 -0.83 21.56 10.53
N LYS A 186 -1.97 22.16 10.90
CA LYS A 186 -2.77 21.73 12.06
C LYS A 186 -3.33 20.31 11.87
N THR A 187 -3.82 20.01 10.68
CA THR A 187 -4.35 18.67 10.37
C THR A 187 -3.27 17.60 10.23
N ALA A 188 -2.08 17.93 9.70
CA ALA A 188 -0.96 17.02 9.67
C ALA A 188 -0.47 16.60 11.06
N LEU A 189 -0.70 17.44 12.09
CA LEU A 189 -0.42 17.12 13.49
C LEU A 189 -1.54 16.28 14.14
N ILE A 190 -2.78 16.46 13.74
CA ILE A 190 -3.95 15.78 14.33
C ILE A 190 -4.18 14.40 13.68
N LEU A 191 -3.92 14.27 12.38
CA LEU A 191 -4.16 13.04 11.62
C LEU A 191 -3.41 11.82 12.15
N PRO A 192 -2.11 11.89 12.53
CA PRO A 192 -1.41 10.77 13.14
C PRO A 192 -2.01 10.34 14.48
N MET A 193 -2.51 11.29 15.28
CA MET A 193 -3.16 10.97 16.56
C MET A 193 -4.48 10.19 16.34
N PHE A 194 -5.27 10.58 15.33
CA PHE A 194 -6.48 9.84 14.97
C PHE A 194 -6.15 8.44 14.43
N ILE A 195 -5.11 8.30 13.60
CA ILE A 195 -4.67 7.02 13.07
C ILE A 195 -4.20 6.09 14.20
N MET A 196 -3.44 6.61 15.18
CA MET A 196 -3.02 5.80 16.33
C MET A 196 -4.17 5.29 17.18
N VAL A 197 -5.23 6.07 17.37
CA VAL A 197 -6.41 5.65 18.14
C VAL A 197 -7.20 4.55 17.42
N PHE A 198 -7.24 4.57 16.08
CA PHE A 198 -7.97 3.56 15.29
C PHE A 198 -7.18 2.28 15.01
N ILE A 199 -5.85 2.28 15.14
CA ILE A 199 -5.01 1.06 14.96
C ILE A 199 -5.01 0.21 16.27
N GLN A 200 -5.42 0.78 17.40
CA GLN A 200 -5.50 0.07 18.70
C GLN A 200 -6.85 -0.63 18.94
N ILE A 201 -7.81 -0.52 18.01
CA ILE A 201 -9.08 -1.25 18.02
C ILE A 201 -9.04 -2.36 16.96
#